data_db8cb488ac8b39f94a9b4f8641cd2702
#
_entry.id   db8cb488ac8b39f94a9b4f8641cd2702
#
_cell.length_a   1.000
_cell.length_b   1.000
_cell.length_c   1.000
_cell.angle_alpha   90.00
_cell.angle_beta   90.00
_cell.angle_gamma   90.00
#
_symmetry.space_group_name_H-M   'P 1'
#
loop_
_entity.id
_entity.type
_entity.pdbx_description
1 polymer ?
#
loop_
_entity_poly.entity_id
_entity_poly.type
_entity_poly.pdbx_seq_one_letter_code
_entity_poly.pdbx_strand_id
1 'polypeptide(L)'
;FLGYNAGAFPAICLLFFTKNKHYRPLRVVFLIATALLLIPVFGWGMNGFSYVANRWVWAYGMIVAYIVATTWQHLRQISIGKGVAVIAALAMYSLVAIPLMNTDTRNVGVSVLLAFLLVIVCMFGPKMPKKYMAPVLALVLVFTSFAGNAAYFYSHHGQNHIARYVSYSDVNKKLKSTAARKVKKATKNDDSFYRYSGDKVNYNEALTAGMNGTSFYWSLQNKHLTRFITETEQPANAAYMIRSFNSSAALNAVNSVKYYAKQSKTALPYGFTKISGKVYQNENALPLGYTTAHVITRAEYEKLSSLEKQQTLLQGVVLDSVPTGMTATTPTFTDKSLPYTIVGNDDAAVEGQKLHI
;
A
#
# COMPACT_ATOMS: atom_id res chain seq x y z
N PHE A 1 -6.19 3.22 17.11
CA PHE A 1 -5.15 2.96 18.12
C PHE A 1 -3.80 3.37 17.55
N LEU A 2 -3.11 4.29 18.20
CA LEU A 2 -1.85 4.86 17.71
C LEU A 2 -0.61 4.19 18.33
N GLY A 3 -0.78 3.04 19.00
CA GLY A 3 0.32 2.27 19.58
C GLY A 3 1.04 2.95 20.75
N TYR A 4 0.38 3.89 21.42
CA TYR A 4 0.97 4.57 22.56
C TYR A 4 1.00 3.68 23.80
N ASN A 5 1.96 3.96 24.69
CA ASN A 5 2.07 3.36 26.00
C ASN A 5 0.79 3.56 26.82
N ALA A 6 0.48 2.59 27.70
CA ALA A 6 -0.61 2.66 28.66
C ALA A 6 -0.61 3.94 29.52
N GLY A 7 0.55 4.55 29.76
CA GLY A 7 0.69 5.83 30.46
C GLY A 7 0.22 7.06 29.70
N ALA A 8 0.03 6.99 28.38
CA ALA A 8 -0.34 8.13 27.55
C ALA A 8 -1.72 8.68 27.90
N PHE A 9 -2.73 7.80 28.01
CA PHE A 9 -4.09 8.22 28.33
C PHE A 9 -4.22 8.86 29.72
N PRO A 10 -3.71 8.25 30.81
CA PRO A 10 -3.68 8.89 32.13
C PRO A 10 -2.95 10.25 32.13
N ALA A 11 -1.83 10.36 31.41
CA ALA A 11 -1.07 11.59 31.30
C ALA A 11 -1.86 12.72 30.61
N ILE A 12 -2.59 12.40 29.52
CA ILE A 12 -3.47 13.32 28.83
C ILE A 12 -4.60 13.77 29.77
N CYS A 13 -5.26 12.86 30.48
CA CYS A 13 -6.28 13.21 31.47
C CYS A 13 -5.73 14.17 32.53
N LEU A 14 -4.53 13.91 33.07
CA LEU A 14 -3.89 14.77 34.07
C LEU A 14 -3.51 16.13 33.51
N LEU A 15 -3.10 16.22 32.25
CA LEU A 15 -2.88 17.49 31.57
C LEU A 15 -4.10 18.40 31.66
N PHE A 16 -5.31 17.84 31.46
CA PHE A 16 -6.56 18.60 31.50
C PHE A 16 -7.09 18.83 32.93
N PHE A 17 -6.86 17.89 33.86
CA PHE A 17 -7.29 18.02 35.26
C PHE A 17 -6.38 18.93 36.09
N THR A 18 -5.22 19.29 35.60
CA THR A 18 -4.28 20.17 36.29
C THR A 18 -4.62 21.62 36.00
N LYS A 19 -4.91 22.43 37.02
CA LYS A 19 -5.31 23.85 36.85
C LYS A 19 -4.14 24.79 36.51
N ASN A 20 -2.91 24.28 36.39
CA ASN A 20 -1.74 25.13 36.13
C ASN A 20 -1.80 25.77 34.73
N LYS A 21 -1.68 27.11 34.72
CA LYS A 21 -1.71 27.92 33.47
C LYS A 21 -0.53 27.60 32.53
N HIS A 22 0.58 27.13 33.08
CA HIS A 22 1.76 26.73 32.29
C HIS A 22 1.46 25.63 31.26
N TYR A 23 0.48 24.77 31.52
CA TYR A 23 0.05 23.72 30.58
C TYR A 23 -0.95 24.19 29.52
N ARG A 24 -1.38 25.46 29.55
CA ARG A 24 -2.37 25.97 28.56
C ARG A 24 -1.88 25.84 27.11
N PRO A 25 -0.67 26.25 26.75
CA PRO A 25 -0.17 26.08 25.38
C PRO A 25 -0.14 24.62 24.94
N LEU A 26 0.30 23.72 25.81
CA LEU A 26 0.37 22.28 25.51
C LEU A 26 -1.02 21.68 25.29
N ARG A 27 -2.04 22.08 26.06
CA ARG A 27 -3.44 21.68 25.83
C ARG A 27 -3.94 22.14 24.48
N VAL A 28 -3.68 23.38 24.11
CA VAL A 28 -4.10 23.96 22.82
C VAL A 28 -3.43 23.21 21.67
N VAL A 29 -2.12 23.01 21.73
CA VAL A 29 -1.37 22.24 20.71
C VAL A 29 -1.91 20.81 20.58
N PHE A 30 -2.15 20.15 21.71
CA PHE A 30 -2.71 18.79 21.69
C PHE A 30 -4.10 18.73 21.06
N LEU A 31 -4.99 19.67 21.42
CA LEU A 31 -6.35 19.74 20.85
C LEU A 31 -6.32 20.02 19.35
N ILE A 32 -5.50 20.99 18.92
CA ILE A 32 -5.33 21.31 17.49
C ILE A 32 -4.80 20.07 16.75
N ALA A 33 -3.73 19.44 17.24
CA ALA A 33 -3.15 18.26 16.62
C ALA A 33 -4.16 17.10 16.56
N THR A 34 -4.99 16.92 17.60
CA THR A 34 -6.07 15.91 17.61
C THR A 34 -7.13 16.23 16.58
N ALA A 35 -7.57 17.49 16.46
CA ALA A 35 -8.53 17.91 15.44
C ALA A 35 -7.98 17.69 14.02
N LEU A 36 -6.72 18.05 13.76
CA LEU A 36 -6.06 17.80 12.49
C LEU A 36 -5.97 16.29 12.16
N LEU A 37 -5.78 15.44 13.18
CA LEU A 37 -5.74 13.99 13.01
C LEU A 37 -7.09 13.41 12.62
N LEU A 38 -8.19 13.99 13.13
CA LEU A 38 -9.55 13.52 12.88
C LEU A 38 -10.15 14.02 11.56
N ILE A 39 -9.59 15.07 10.96
CA ILE A 39 -10.11 15.65 9.72
C ILE A 39 -9.37 15.09 8.51
N PRO A 40 -10.02 14.30 7.62
CA PRO A 40 -9.36 13.60 6.51
C PRO A 40 -8.60 14.52 5.55
N VAL A 41 -9.06 15.75 5.33
CA VAL A 41 -8.40 16.73 4.45
C VAL A 41 -6.95 17.01 4.88
N PHE A 42 -6.68 17.06 6.20
CA PHE A 42 -5.32 17.25 6.69
C PHE A 42 -4.45 16.01 6.44
N GLY A 43 -5.00 14.82 6.59
CA GLY A 43 -4.31 13.58 6.23
C GLY A 43 -3.94 13.52 4.74
N TRP A 44 -4.80 14.05 3.86
CA TRP A 44 -4.53 14.18 2.44
C TRP A 44 -3.44 15.22 2.15
N GLY A 45 -3.57 16.44 2.71
CA GLY A 45 -2.58 17.51 2.53
C GLY A 45 -1.20 17.14 3.08
N MET A 46 -1.12 16.58 4.30
CA MET A 46 0.14 16.16 4.93
C MET A 46 0.77 14.91 4.29
N ASN A 47 0.06 14.23 3.38
CA ASN A 47 0.57 13.14 2.55
C ASN A 47 0.86 13.59 1.11
N GLY A 48 1.16 14.86 0.88
CA GLY A 48 1.51 15.40 -0.43
C GLY A 48 0.38 15.33 -1.44
N PHE A 49 -0.86 15.53 -0.99
CA PHE A 49 -2.08 15.55 -1.82
C PHE A 49 -2.33 14.26 -2.63
N SER A 50 -1.76 13.13 -2.19
CA SER A 50 -1.87 11.85 -2.89
C SER A 50 -3.13 11.08 -2.47
N TYR A 51 -3.20 10.68 -1.21
CA TYR A 51 -4.37 9.99 -0.63
C TYR A 51 -4.44 10.26 0.87
N VAL A 52 -5.60 10.01 1.47
CA VAL A 52 -5.78 10.24 2.91
C VAL A 52 -4.91 9.28 3.72
N ALA A 53 -3.88 9.81 4.36
CA ALA A 53 -3.02 9.03 5.25
C ALA A 53 -2.37 9.93 6.32
N ASN A 54 -2.52 9.53 7.58
CA ASN A 54 -1.94 10.27 8.71
C ASN A 54 -0.47 9.87 8.94
N ARG A 55 0.38 9.96 7.92
CA ARG A 55 1.81 9.63 8.02
C ARG A 55 2.58 10.54 8.99
N TRP A 56 2.06 11.71 9.29
CA TRP A 56 2.61 12.66 10.24
C TRP A 56 2.35 12.31 11.71
N VAL A 57 1.67 11.19 11.99
CA VAL A 57 1.31 10.73 13.34
C VAL A 57 2.51 10.55 14.28
N TRP A 58 3.72 10.42 13.74
CA TRP A 58 4.96 10.44 14.55
C TRP A 58 5.15 11.77 15.28
N ALA A 59 4.80 12.91 14.66
CA ALA A 59 4.87 14.22 15.29
C ALA A 59 3.81 14.34 16.42
N TYR A 60 2.60 13.79 16.20
CA TYR A 60 1.60 13.66 17.24
C TYR A 60 2.11 12.79 18.41
N GLY A 61 2.82 11.70 18.11
CA GLY A 61 3.47 10.87 19.10
C GLY A 61 4.50 11.63 19.96
N MET A 62 5.26 12.55 19.37
CA MET A 62 6.17 13.43 20.11
C MET A 62 5.42 14.35 21.08
N ILE A 63 4.28 14.91 20.66
CA ILE A 63 3.43 15.73 21.55
C ILE A 63 2.95 14.90 22.74
N VAL A 64 2.47 13.68 22.48
CA VAL A 64 2.02 12.75 23.55
C VAL A 64 3.16 12.38 24.48
N ALA A 65 4.33 12.06 23.96
CA ALA A 65 5.53 11.77 24.77
C ALA A 65 5.93 12.96 25.66
N TYR A 66 5.86 14.17 25.13
CA TYR A 66 6.12 15.39 25.89
C TYR A 66 5.06 15.63 26.99
N ILE A 67 3.78 15.32 26.70
CA ILE A 67 2.71 15.33 27.72
C ILE A 67 3.04 14.35 28.84
N VAL A 68 3.43 13.12 28.54
CA VAL A 68 3.79 12.12 29.53
C VAL A 68 4.95 12.61 30.40
N ALA A 69 6.00 13.15 29.77
CA ALA A 69 7.18 13.65 30.49
C ALA A 69 6.84 14.82 31.43
N THR A 70 6.04 15.78 30.96
CA THR A 70 5.69 16.96 31.76
C THR A 70 4.67 16.66 32.85
N THR A 71 3.78 15.70 32.66
CA THR A 71 2.78 15.29 33.65
C THR A 71 3.25 14.17 34.57
N TRP A 72 4.45 13.62 34.37
CA TRP A 72 5.02 12.52 35.12
C TRP A 72 4.94 12.69 36.65
N GLN A 73 5.31 13.86 37.16
CA GLN A 73 5.25 14.13 38.60
C GLN A 73 3.82 14.11 39.13
N HIS A 74 2.85 14.60 38.36
CA HIS A 74 1.44 14.56 38.71
C HIS A 74 0.87 13.14 38.69
N LEU A 75 1.34 12.30 37.76
CA LEU A 75 0.97 10.89 37.70
C LEU A 75 1.51 10.14 38.94
N ARG A 76 2.77 10.39 39.29
CA ARG A 76 3.42 9.76 40.44
C ARG A 76 2.78 10.13 41.79
N GLN A 77 2.16 11.30 41.88
CA GLN A 77 1.54 11.83 43.11
C GLN A 77 0.03 12.02 42.92
N ILE A 78 -0.60 11.15 42.15
CA ILE A 78 -2.01 11.27 41.85
C ILE A 78 -2.86 11.09 43.13
N SER A 79 -3.73 12.04 43.42
CA SER A 79 -4.69 11.86 44.52
C SER A 79 -5.76 10.85 44.15
N ILE A 80 -6.35 10.20 45.18
CA ILE A 80 -7.39 9.22 44.96
C ILE A 80 -8.53 9.77 44.10
N GLY A 81 -9.02 10.99 44.36
CA GLY A 81 -10.08 11.60 43.57
C GLY A 81 -9.73 11.80 42.09
N LYS A 82 -8.49 12.27 41.78
CA LYS A 82 -8.01 12.37 40.40
C LYS A 82 -7.82 10.99 39.76
N GLY A 83 -7.33 10.01 40.50
CA GLY A 83 -7.18 8.65 40.03
C GLY A 83 -8.52 8.02 39.64
N VAL A 84 -9.53 8.18 40.47
CA VAL A 84 -10.92 7.74 40.17
C VAL A 84 -11.47 8.43 38.94
N ALA A 85 -11.23 9.75 38.78
CA ALA A 85 -11.64 10.50 37.57
C ALA A 85 -10.95 9.99 36.30
N VAL A 86 -9.65 9.65 36.37
CA VAL A 86 -8.90 9.06 35.25
C VAL A 86 -9.45 7.66 34.91
N ILE A 87 -9.75 6.85 35.93
CA ILE A 87 -10.35 5.51 35.73
C ILE A 87 -11.73 5.64 35.07
N ALA A 88 -12.57 6.56 35.52
CA ALA A 88 -13.88 6.81 34.92
C ALA A 88 -13.76 7.27 33.46
N ALA A 89 -12.82 8.20 33.16
CA ALA A 89 -12.54 8.64 31.80
C ALA A 89 -12.04 7.50 30.89
N LEU A 90 -11.17 6.63 31.43
CA LEU A 90 -10.67 5.45 30.70
C LEU A 90 -11.78 4.43 30.44
N ALA A 91 -12.68 4.21 31.41
CA ALA A 91 -13.83 3.34 31.23
C ALA A 91 -14.78 3.90 30.15
N MET A 92 -15.10 5.18 30.21
CA MET A 92 -15.94 5.85 29.19
C MET A 92 -15.30 5.80 27.80
N TYR A 93 -14.00 6.09 27.69
CA TYR A 93 -13.27 5.94 26.43
C TYR A 93 -13.38 4.50 25.90
N SER A 94 -13.22 3.48 26.76
CA SER A 94 -13.27 2.08 26.36
C SER A 94 -14.65 1.67 25.87
N LEU A 95 -15.72 2.14 26.55
CA LEU A 95 -17.11 1.89 26.15
C LEU A 95 -17.45 2.46 24.76
N VAL A 96 -16.83 3.60 24.39
CA VAL A 96 -17.05 4.22 23.08
C VAL A 96 -16.11 3.65 22.02
N ALA A 97 -14.83 3.49 22.36
CA ALA A 97 -13.80 3.14 21.37
C ALA A 97 -13.85 1.66 20.96
N ILE A 98 -14.09 0.75 21.90
CA ILE A 98 -14.07 -0.70 21.61
C ILE A 98 -15.15 -1.11 20.58
N PRO A 99 -16.41 -0.68 20.68
CA PRO A 99 -17.44 -1.02 19.70
C PRO A 99 -17.20 -0.41 18.30
N LEU A 100 -16.46 0.70 18.21
CA LEU A 100 -16.16 1.38 16.95
C LEU A 100 -14.95 0.79 16.20
N MET A 101 -14.24 -0.15 16.81
CA MET A 101 -13.04 -0.74 16.23
C MET A 101 -13.38 -2.02 15.46
N ASN A 102 -12.99 -2.04 14.17
CA ASN A 102 -13.06 -3.23 13.30
C ASN A 102 -11.92 -4.24 13.54
N THR A 103 -11.19 -4.15 14.64
CA THR A 103 -10.06 -5.00 14.97
C THR A 103 -10.37 -5.91 16.15
N ASP A 104 -9.59 -6.97 16.29
CA ASP A 104 -9.69 -7.86 17.45
C ASP A 104 -9.59 -7.04 18.76
N THR A 105 -10.68 -6.98 19.48
CA THR A 105 -10.85 -6.18 20.71
C THR A 105 -9.93 -6.61 21.84
N ARG A 106 -9.38 -7.83 21.81
CA ARG A 106 -8.49 -8.37 22.86
C ARG A 106 -7.24 -7.53 23.08
N ASN A 107 -6.63 -7.03 21.99
CA ASN A 107 -5.43 -6.21 22.10
C ASN A 107 -5.69 -4.82 22.68
N VAL A 108 -6.85 -4.26 22.36
CA VAL A 108 -7.31 -3.01 23.00
C VAL A 108 -7.57 -3.24 24.48
N GLY A 109 -8.22 -4.36 24.83
CA GLY A 109 -8.45 -4.76 26.20
C GLY A 109 -7.17 -4.86 27.04
N VAL A 110 -6.12 -5.45 26.47
CA VAL A 110 -4.79 -5.51 27.15
C VAL A 110 -4.26 -4.10 27.45
N SER A 111 -4.27 -3.19 26.48
CA SER A 111 -3.78 -1.83 26.68
C SER A 111 -4.59 -1.04 27.70
N VAL A 112 -5.91 -1.22 27.68
CA VAL A 112 -6.83 -0.61 28.67
C VAL A 112 -6.56 -1.18 30.06
N LEU A 113 -6.46 -2.50 30.21
CA LEU A 113 -6.15 -3.16 31.47
C LEU A 113 -4.82 -2.67 32.06
N LEU A 114 -3.78 -2.55 31.24
CA LEU A 114 -2.48 -2.03 31.64
C LEU A 114 -2.55 -0.55 32.08
N ALA A 115 -3.39 0.26 31.42
CA ALA A 115 -3.63 1.64 31.84
C ALA A 115 -4.34 1.72 33.21
N PHE A 116 -5.35 0.87 33.44
CA PHE A 116 -6.00 0.75 34.76
C PHE A 116 -5.00 0.34 35.84
N LEU A 117 -4.20 -0.68 35.57
CA LEU A 117 -3.17 -1.15 36.51
C LEU A 117 -2.19 -0.05 36.86
N LEU A 118 -1.71 0.71 35.87
CA LEU A 118 -0.81 1.83 36.08
C LEU A 118 -1.42 2.89 36.99
N VAL A 119 -2.66 3.29 36.75
CA VAL A 119 -3.36 4.31 37.56
C VAL A 119 -3.53 3.82 39.00
N ILE A 120 -3.92 2.57 39.20
CA ILE A 120 -4.06 1.94 40.53
C ILE A 120 -2.73 1.97 41.26
N VAL A 121 -1.66 1.53 40.62
CA VAL A 121 -0.30 1.57 41.22
C VAL A 121 0.10 3.00 41.59
N CYS A 122 -0.22 4.00 40.75
CA CYS A 122 0.05 5.40 41.05
C CYS A 122 -0.78 5.92 42.25
N MET A 123 -2.05 5.49 42.39
CA MET A 123 -2.90 5.89 43.50
C MET A 123 -2.42 5.35 44.87
N PHE A 124 -1.86 4.17 44.88
CA PHE A 124 -1.33 3.53 46.09
C PHE A 124 0.17 3.84 46.33
N GLY A 125 0.86 4.35 45.32
CA GLY A 125 2.28 4.72 45.35
C GLY A 125 2.68 5.61 46.54
N PRO A 126 1.89 6.65 46.92
CA PRO A 126 2.20 7.48 48.10
C PRO A 126 2.32 6.75 49.41
N LYS A 127 1.74 5.54 49.53
CA LYS A 127 1.85 4.68 50.69
C LYS A 127 3.14 3.86 50.70
N MET A 128 3.89 3.83 49.61
CA MET A 128 5.15 3.10 49.52
C MET A 128 6.32 3.97 50.03
N PRO A 129 7.38 3.34 50.62
CA PRO A 129 8.60 4.07 50.95
C PRO A 129 9.16 4.78 49.71
N LYS A 130 9.49 6.07 49.85
CA LYS A 130 9.95 6.95 48.74
C LYS A 130 11.06 6.34 47.88
N LYS A 131 11.96 5.56 48.51
CA LYS A 131 13.08 4.90 47.83
C LYS A 131 12.66 3.83 46.80
N TYR A 132 11.49 3.22 46.95
CA TYR A 132 11.02 2.17 46.08
C TYR A 132 10.02 2.68 45.03
N MET A 133 9.35 3.79 45.28
CA MET A 133 8.27 4.30 44.43
C MET A 133 8.74 4.63 43.01
N ALA A 134 9.87 5.32 42.85
CA ALA A 134 10.36 5.70 41.52
C ALA A 134 10.75 4.46 40.67
N PRO A 135 11.57 3.51 41.19
CA PRO A 135 11.92 2.31 40.43
C PRO A 135 10.73 1.41 40.13
N VAL A 136 9.77 1.26 41.05
CA VAL A 136 8.56 0.46 40.80
C VAL A 136 7.72 1.09 39.69
N LEU A 137 7.48 2.39 39.73
CA LEU A 137 6.75 3.07 38.64
C LEU A 137 7.46 3.00 37.30
N ALA A 138 8.79 3.17 37.28
CA ALA A 138 9.56 3.00 36.07
C ALA A 138 9.44 1.57 35.51
N LEU A 139 9.56 0.57 36.37
CA LEU A 139 9.37 -0.84 35.98
C LEU A 139 7.98 -1.11 35.44
N VAL A 140 6.93 -0.59 36.07
CA VAL A 140 5.54 -0.75 35.61
C VAL A 140 5.35 -0.05 34.27
N LEU A 141 5.88 1.15 34.06
CA LEU A 141 5.81 1.84 32.78
C LEU A 141 6.54 1.08 31.67
N VAL A 142 7.76 0.61 31.94
CA VAL A 142 8.53 -0.19 30.98
C VAL A 142 7.75 -1.47 30.65
N PHE A 143 7.29 -2.21 31.67
CA PHE A 143 6.53 -3.43 31.47
C PHE A 143 5.26 -3.19 30.66
N THR A 144 4.46 -2.18 31.02
CA THR A 144 3.21 -1.87 30.29
C THR A 144 3.47 -1.41 28.86
N SER A 145 4.59 -0.72 28.61
CA SER A 145 5.01 -0.36 27.26
C SER A 145 5.33 -1.58 26.43
N PHE A 146 6.18 -2.46 26.95
CA PHE A 146 6.56 -3.68 26.21
C PHE A 146 5.38 -4.63 26.03
N ALA A 147 4.62 -4.90 27.08
CA ALA A 147 3.48 -5.82 27.02
C ALA A 147 2.39 -5.34 26.07
N GLY A 148 2.02 -4.04 26.12
CA GLY A 148 1.02 -3.47 25.24
C GLY A 148 1.47 -3.48 23.78
N ASN A 149 2.70 -3.09 23.48
CA ASN A 149 3.25 -3.13 22.13
C ASN A 149 3.44 -4.57 21.62
N ALA A 150 3.93 -5.48 22.46
CA ALA A 150 4.07 -6.88 22.11
C ALA A 150 2.72 -7.52 21.76
N ALA A 151 1.68 -7.26 22.58
CA ALA A 151 0.33 -7.74 22.32
C ALA A 151 -0.21 -7.19 20.99
N TYR A 152 0.02 -5.90 20.70
CA TYR A 152 -0.46 -5.29 19.47
C TYR A 152 0.31 -5.76 18.23
N PHE A 153 1.65 -5.72 18.27
CA PHE A 153 2.46 -5.96 17.07
C PHE A 153 2.71 -7.44 16.79
N TYR A 154 2.80 -8.28 17.83
CA TYR A 154 3.34 -9.64 17.66
C TYR A 154 2.34 -10.75 17.96
N SER A 155 1.23 -10.51 18.68
CA SER A 155 0.25 -11.55 18.94
C SER A 155 -0.57 -11.92 17.70
N HIS A 156 -1.09 -13.14 17.66
CA HIS A 156 -2.03 -13.59 16.61
C HIS A 156 -3.31 -12.77 16.55
N HIS A 157 -3.72 -12.21 17.68
CA HIS A 157 -4.90 -11.34 17.80
C HIS A 157 -4.60 -9.87 17.54
N GLY A 158 -3.35 -9.52 17.21
CA GLY A 158 -2.93 -8.18 16.83
C GLY A 158 -2.57 -8.10 15.35
N GLN A 159 -1.59 -7.26 15.05
CA GLN A 159 -1.09 -7.11 13.67
C GLN A 159 -0.30 -8.33 13.18
N ASN A 160 0.06 -9.23 14.08
CA ASN A 160 0.81 -10.46 13.79
C ASN A 160 2.01 -10.22 12.87
N HIS A 161 2.82 -9.20 13.18
CA HIS A 161 3.96 -8.83 12.35
C HIS A 161 4.98 -9.96 12.20
N ILE A 162 5.09 -10.85 13.21
CA ILE A 162 5.99 -12.01 13.15
C ILE A 162 5.66 -12.90 11.94
N ALA A 163 4.37 -13.11 11.64
CA ALA A 163 3.95 -13.89 10.48
C ALA A 163 4.32 -13.24 9.13
N ARG A 164 4.62 -11.94 9.13
CA ARG A 164 5.04 -11.19 7.94
C ARG A 164 6.54 -11.21 7.72
N TYR A 165 7.33 -11.56 8.74
CA TYR A 165 8.78 -11.70 8.60
C TYR A 165 9.13 -13.01 7.90
N VAL A 166 10.15 -12.92 7.09
CA VAL A 166 10.74 -14.09 6.42
C VAL A 166 12.04 -14.39 7.12
N SER A 167 12.27 -15.66 7.51
CA SER A 167 13.56 -16.05 8.08
C SER A 167 14.67 -15.83 7.06
N TYR A 168 15.89 -15.56 7.52
CA TYR A 168 17.05 -15.34 6.64
C TYR A 168 17.27 -16.52 5.68
N SER A 169 17.07 -17.75 6.15
CA SER A 169 17.15 -18.97 5.32
C SER A 169 16.09 -19.02 4.22
N ASP A 170 14.91 -18.42 4.44
CA ASP A 170 13.80 -18.44 3.50
C ASP A 170 13.77 -17.25 2.55
N VAL A 171 14.56 -16.19 2.80
CA VAL A 171 14.67 -15.03 1.90
C VAL A 171 15.02 -15.49 0.49
N ASN A 172 16.06 -16.30 0.34
CA ASN A 172 16.49 -16.81 -0.95
C ASN A 172 15.43 -17.68 -1.64
N LYS A 173 14.62 -18.43 -0.88
CA LYS A 173 13.50 -19.21 -1.45
C LYS A 173 12.38 -18.29 -1.94
N LYS A 174 12.05 -17.26 -1.16
CA LYS A 174 11.01 -16.27 -1.50
C LYS A 174 11.40 -15.37 -2.67
N LEU A 175 12.67 -14.97 -2.76
CA LEU A 175 13.19 -14.17 -3.86
C LEU A 175 13.37 -14.99 -5.15
N LYS A 176 13.53 -16.32 -5.06
CA LYS A 176 13.62 -17.20 -6.23
C LYS A 176 12.23 -17.40 -6.84
N SER A 177 11.81 -16.47 -7.66
CA SER A 177 10.57 -16.63 -8.42
C SER A 177 10.57 -17.88 -9.30
N THR A 178 9.47 -18.62 -9.23
CA THR A 178 9.28 -19.80 -10.08
C THR A 178 9.09 -19.41 -11.54
N ALA A 179 8.43 -18.30 -11.83
CA ALA A 179 8.21 -17.81 -13.19
C ALA A 179 9.53 -17.39 -13.84
N ALA A 180 10.26 -16.46 -13.20
CA ALA A 180 11.55 -15.97 -13.70
C ALA A 180 12.55 -17.10 -13.95
N ARG A 181 12.69 -18.06 -13.01
CA ARG A 181 13.60 -19.20 -13.20
C ARG A 181 13.24 -20.08 -14.38
N LYS A 182 11.95 -20.34 -14.61
CA LYS A 182 11.49 -21.13 -15.75
C LYS A 182 11.82 -20.43 -17.06
N VAL A 183 11.51 -19.12 -17.14
CA VAL A 183 11.86 -18.33 -18.32
C VAL A 183 13.37 -18.33 -18.53
N LYS A 184 14.16 -17.95 -17.53
CA LYS A 184 15.62 -17.91 -17.62
C LYS A 184 16.24 -19.25 -18.08
N LYS A 185 15.68 -20.38 -17.61
CA LYS A 185 16.12 -21.70 -18.06
C LYS A 185 15.75 -21.98 -19.52
N ALA A 186 14.54 -21.61 -19.93
CA ALA A 186 14.04 -21.85 -21.28
C ALA A 186 14.71 -20.93 -22.32
N THR A 187 15.22 -19.77 -21.90
CA THR A 187 15.79 -18.72 -22.78
C THR A 187 17.30 -18.57 -22.62
N LYS A 188 17.99 -19.62 -22.16
CA LYS A 188 19.42 -19.56 -21.86
C LYS A 188 20.29 -19.12 -23.05
N ASN A 189 19.86 -19.42 -24.28
CA ASN A 189 20.57 -19.11 -25.51
C ASN A 189 20.00 -17.84 -26.23
N ASP A 190 19.14 -17.07 -25.58
CA ASP A 190 18.61 -15.84 -26.14
C ASP A 190 19.30 -14.63 -25.50
N ASP A 191 20.26 -14.07 -26.19
CA ASP A 191 21.02 -12.88 -25.77
C ASP A 191 20.36 -11.56 -26.21
N SER A 192 19.20 -11.63 -26.89
CA SER A 192 18.47 -10.43 -27.31
C SER A 192 17.81 -9.75 -26.09
N PHE A 193 17.54 -8.44 -26.22
CA PHE A 193 16.70 -7.78 -25.25
C PHE A 193 15.27 -8.30 -25.31
N TYR A 194 14.72 -8.73 -24.20
CA TYR A 194 13.31 -9.09 -24.07
C TYR A 194 12.76 -8.79 -22.69
N ARG A 195 11.44 -8.67 -22.61
CA ARG A 195 10.69 -8.71 -21.35
C ARG A 195 9.94 -10.03 -21.24
N TYR A 196 9.71 -10.45 -20.00
CA TYR A 196 8.79 -11.55 -19.73
C TYR A 196 7.59 -11.09 -18.91
N SER A 197 6.48 -11.79 -19.07
CA SER A 197 5.24 -11.63 -18.33
C SER A 197 4.75 -12.99 -17.81
N GLY A 198 3.62 -13.00 -17.12
CA GLY A 198 2.98 -14.23 -16.64
C GLY A 198 1.73 -13.95 -15.80
N ASP A 199 0.93 -14.99 -15.63
CA ASP A 199 -0.35 -14.91 -14.91
C ASP A 199 -0.21 -14.82 -13.36
N LYS A 200 0.96 -15.14 -12.81
CA LYS A 200 1.27 -15.07 -11.36
C LYS A 200 2.66 -14.49 -11.11
N VAL A 201 3.00 -13.42 -11.81
CA VAL A 201 4.25 -12.69 -11.60
C VAL A 201 4.04 -11.64 -10.53
N ASN A 202 4.88 -11.64 -9.49
CA ASN A 202 4.82 -10.64 -8.43
C ASN A 202 5.46 -9.31 -8.87
N TYR A 203 5.09 -8.23 -8.20
CA TYR A 203 5.75 -6.94 -8.41
C TYR A 203 7.26 -7.05 -8.15
N ASN A 204 8.06 -6.43 -9.01
CA ASN A 204 9.52 -6.37 -8.92
C ASN A 204 10.25 -7.73 -8.92
N GLU A 205 9.56 -8.82 -9.22
CA GLU A 205 10.14 -10.15 -9.31
C GLU A 205 11.28 -10.22 -10.34
N ALA A 206 11.12 -9.52 -11.45
CA ALA A 206 12.12 -9.42 -12.50
C ALA A 206 13.46 -8.86 -12.00
N LEU A 207 13.43 -7.84 -11.13
CA LEU A 207 14.64 -7.24 -10.55
C LEU A 207 15.45 -8.24 -9.75
N THR A 208 14.78 -9.05 -8.91
CA THR A 208 15.45 -10.05 -8.08
C THR A 208 16.02 -11.22 -8.90
N ALA A 209 15.48 -11.44 -10.11
CA ALA A 209 15.94 -12.48 -11.03
C ALA A 209 17.01 -11.98 -12.01
N GLY A 210 17.34 -10.70 -12.03
CA GLY A 210 18.21 -10.09 -13.03
C GLY A 210 17.64 -10.21 -14.44
N MET A 211 16.33 -9.93 -14.60
CA MET A 211 15.59 -10.03 -15.85
C MET A 211 14.74 -8.78 -16.05
N ASN A 212 14.25 -8.57 -17.27
CA ASN A 212 13.31 -7.50 -17.57
C ASN A 212 11.88 -8.06 -17.51
N GLY A 213 10.98 -7.38 -16.80
CA GLY A 213 9.60 -7.79 -16.64
C GLY A 213 8.62 -6.66 -16.88
N THR A 214 7.34 -6.99 -16.85
CA THR A 214 6.24 -6.03 -17.03
C THR A 214 5.48 -5.74 -15.74
N SER A 215 5.78 -6.47 -14.65
CA SER A 215 5.11 -6.31 -13.36
C SER A 215 6.03 -5.61 -12.37
N PHE A 216 5.66 -4.38 -11.96
CA PHE A 216 6.48 -3.62 -11.03
C PHE A 216 5.68 -2.70 -10.13
N TYR A 217 6.27 -2.40 -8.99
CA TYR A 217 5.85 -1.39 -8.04
C TYR A 217 6.94 -0.32 -7.95
N TRP A 218 6.58 0.94 -8.20
CA TRP A 218 7.50 2.05 -8.09
C TRP A 218 6.76 3.32 -7.68
N SER A 219 7.06 3.87 -6.52
CA SER A 219 6.34 5.03 -5.96
C SER A 219 6.55 6.33 -6.74
N LEU A 220 7.71 6.46 -7.43
CA LEU A 220 8.05 7.63 -8.25
C LEU A 220 7.82 7.28 -9.73
N GLN A 221 6.57 7.28 -10.15
CA GLN A 221 6.22 6.95 -11.53
C GLN A 221 6.54 8.07 -12.52
N ASN A 222 6.98 7.65 -13.70
CA ASN A 222 7.08 8.55 -14.86
C ASN A 222 5.67 8.88 -15.36
N LYS A 223 5.36 10.19 -15.54
CA LYS A 223 4.03 10.63 -15.97
C LYS A 223 3.62 10.07 -17.34
N HIS A 224 4.57 9.87 -18.24
CA HIS A 224 4.30 9.34 -19.59
C HIS A 224 3.92 7.85 -19.52
N LEU A 225 4.54 7.08 -18.63
CA LEU A 225 4.18 5.70 -18.41
C LEU A 225 2.79 5.60 -17.78
N THR A 226 2.48 6.41 -16.77
CA THR A 226 1.15 6.47 -16.17
C THR A 226 0.09 6.82 -17.22
N ARG A 227 0.38 7.82 -18.06
CA ARG A 227 -0.49 8.21 -19.16
C ARG A 227 -0.71 7.06 -20.15
N PHE A 228 0.35 6.38 -20.57
CA PHE A 228 0.28 5.22 -21.46
C PHE A 228 -0.62 4.11 -20.89
N ILE A 229 -0.44 3.75 -19.62
CA ILE A 229 -1.25 2.74 -18.95
C ILE A 229 -2.73 3.14 -18.89
N THR A 230 -3.00 4.42 -18.57
CA THR A 230 -4.37 4.94 -18.49
C THR A 230 -5.04 5.02 -19.88
N GLU A 231 -4.34 5.52 -20.88
CA GLU A 231 -4.86 5.69 -22.25
C GLU A 231 -5.14 4.35 -22.96
N THR A 232 -4.42 3.31 -22.58
CA THR A 232 -4.60 1.95 -23.12
C THR A 232 -5.45 1.06 -22.21
N GLU A 233 -6.04 1.62 -21.14
CA GLU A 233 -6.90 0.94 -20.16
C GLU A 233 -6.28 -0.34 -19.61
N GLN A 234 -4.99 -0.27 -19.27
CA GLN A 234 -4.35 -1.43 -18.67
C GLN A 234 -4.67 -1.51 -17.18
N PRO A 235 -4.91 -2.72 -16.65
CA PRO A 235 -5.23 -2.88 -15.25
C PRO A 235 -4.03 -2.51 -14.39
N ALA A 236 -4.21 -1.48 -13.58
CA ALA A 236 -3.30 -1.08 -12.54
C ALA A 236 -4.10 -0.95 -11.25
N ASN A 237 -3.63 -1.58 -10.19
CA ASN A 237 -4.23 -1.41 -8.86
C ASN A 237 -4.06 0.03 -8.34
N ALA A 238 -3.03 0.71 -8.83
CA ALA A 238 -2.76 2.12 -8.64
C ALA A 238 -1.76 2.58 -9.71
N ALA A 239 -1.63 3.88 -9.92
CA ALA A 239 -0.69 4.45 -10.90
C ALA A 239 0.76 3.95 -10.73
N TYR A 240 1.15 3.55 -9.51
CA TYR A 240 2.47 3.03 -9.14
C TYR A 240 2.55 1.49 -9.06
N MET A 241 1.49 0.77 -9.46
CA MET A 241 1.38 -0.70 -9.35
C MET A 241 0.91 -1.27 -10.69
N ILE A 242 1.85 -1.57 -11.58
CA ILE A 242 1.58 -2.11 -12.90
C ILE A 242 1.84 -3.62 -12.88
N ARG A 243 0.90 -4.43 -13.35
CA ARG A 243 1.05 -5.88 -13.34
C ARG A 243 1.54 -6.44 -14.66
N SER A 244 0.91 -6.10 -15.75
CA SER A 244 1.26 -6.61 -17.10
C SER A 244 0.36 -5.92 -18.12
N PHE A 245 0.51 -6.30 -19.37
CA PHE A 245 -0.39 -5.85 -20.45
C PHE A 245 -1.53 -6.85 -20.71
N ASN A 246 -1.83 -7.69 -19.72
CA ASN A 246 -2.88 -8.73 -19.80
C ASN A 246 -2.84 -9.52 -21.11
N SER A 247 -4.02 -9.67 -21.72
CA SER A 247 -4.20 -10.41 -22.99
C SER A 247 -3.97 -9.56 -24.23
N SER A 248 -3.60 -8.26 -24.10
CA SER A 248 -3.37 -7.41 -25.28
C SER A 248 -2.16 -7.89 -26.08
N ALA A 249 -2.43 -8.46 -27.24
CA ALA A 249 -1.39 -8.90 -28.18
C ALA A 249 -0.54 -7.72 -28.67
N ALA A 250 -1.19 -6.59 -29.01
CA ALA A 250 -0.55 -5.38 -29.45
C ALA A 250 0.44 -4.83 -28.43
N LEU A 251 -0.01 -4.65 -27.17
CA LEU A 251 0.85 -4.11 -26.13
C LEU A 251 1.98 -5.07 -25.74
N ASN A 252 1.72 -6.37 -25.73
CA ASN A 252 2.79 -7.35 -25.51
C ASN A 252 3.84 -7.28 -26.62
N ALA A 253 3.44 -7.14 -27.89
CA ALA A 253 4.36 -7.02 -29.01
C ALA A 253 5.21 -5.74 -28.94
N VAL A 254 4.57 -4.57 -28.84
CA VAL A 254 5.25 -3.25 -28.80
C VAL A 254 6.18 -3.10 -27.60
N ASN A 255 5.86 -3.72 -26.47
CA ASN A 255 6.67 -3.65 -25.25
C ASN A 255 7.72 -4.77 -25.15
N SER A 256 8.05 -5.45 -26.25
CA SER A 256 9.07 -6.51 -26.30
C SER A 256 8.79 -7.67 -25.32
N VAL A 257 7.50 -7.98 -25.07
CA VAL A 257 7.15 -9.13 -24.23
C VAL A 257 7.27 -10.40 -25.06
N LYS A 258 8.46 -10.97 -25.03
CA LYS A 258 8.82 -12.14 -25.84
C LYS A 258 8.48 -13.46 -25.14
N TYR A 259 8.46 -13.49 -23.80
CA TYR A 259 8.22 -14.70 -23.06
C TYR A 259 7.11 -14.57 -22.02
N TYR A 260 6.34 -15.65 -21.86
CA TYR A 260 5.24 -15.73 -20.89
C TYR A 260 5.36 -16.97 -20.03
N ALA A 261 5.34 -16.80 -18.71
CA ALA A 261 5.35 -17.90 -17.74
C ALA A 261 3.92 -18.20 -17.28
N LYS A 262 3.33 -19.28 -17.79
CA LYS A 262 1.99 -19.73 -17.38
C LYS A 262 2.05 -20.52 -16.08
N GLN A 263 1.28 -20.13 -15.08
CA GLN A 263 1.24 -20.80 -13.78
C GLN A 263 -0.18 -21.21 -13.36
N SER A 264 -1.20 -20.73 -14.03
CA SER A 264 -2.61 -21.06 -13.79
C SER A 264 -3.29 -21.66 -15.02
N LYS A 265 -4.60 -21.89 -14.94
CA LYS A 265 -5.41 -22.38 -16.05
C LYS A 265 -5.96 -21.26 -16.96
N THR A 266 -5.62 -19.98 -16.69
CA THR A 266 -6.06 -18.86 -17.51
C THR A 266 -5.65 -19.02 -18.98
N ALA A 267 -6.40 -18.41 -19.89
CA ALA A 267 -6.05 -18.39 -21.31
C ALA A 267 -4.68 -17.71 -21.52
N LEU A 268 -3.97 -18.13 -22.55
CA LEU A 268 -2.76 -17.43 -23.00
C LEU A 268 -3.16 -16.20 -23.82
N PRO A 269 -2.38 -15.11 -23.75
CA PRO A 269 -2.51 -14.05 -24.71
C PRO A 269 -2.30 -14.58 -26.13
N TYR A 270 -2.95 -13.95 -27.10
CA TYR A 270 -2.78 -14.31 -28.50
C TYR A 270 -1.32 -14.13 -28.97
N GLY A 271 -0.86 -15.01 -29.85
CA GLY A 271 0.48 -14.96 -30.42
C GLY A 271 1.57 -15.67 -29.61
N PHE A 272 1.20 -16.30 -28.48
CA PHE A 272 2.17 -17.06 -27.66
C PHE A 272 2.10 -18.56 -27.95
N THR A 273 3.22 -19.13 -28.36
CA THR A 273 3.40 -20.57 -28.64
C THR A 273 4.27 -21.23 -27.56
N LYS A 274 4.00 -22.48 -27.25
CA LYS A 274 4.74 -23.21 -26.20
C LYS A 274 6.16 -23.58 -26.67
N ILE A 275 7.17 -23.23 -25.85
CA ILE A 275 8.55 -23.59 -26.12
C ILE A 275 9.14 -24.60 -25.12
N SER A 276 8.81 -24.50 -23.82
CA SER A 276 9.33 -25.42 -22.82
C SER A 276 8.46 -25.43 -21.56
N GLY A 277 7.99 -26.58 -21.14
CA GLY A 277 7.23 -26.75 -19.90
C GLY A 277 6.02 -25.81 -19.83
N LYS A 278 6.09 -24.76 -19.00
CA LYS A 278 5.07 -23.72 -18.85
C LYS A 278 5.56 -22.35 -19.36
N VAL A 279 6.53 -22.33 -20.24
CA VAL A 279 7.05 -21.12 -20.88
C VAL A 279 6.60 -21.08 -22.34
N TYR A 280 6.15 -19.93 -22.75
CA TYR A 280 5.61 -19.65 -24.08
C TYR A 280 6.37 -18.46 -24.67
N GLN A 281 6.52 -18.44 -25.98
CA GLN A 281 7.18 -17.38 -26.74
C GLN A 281 6.16 -16.67 -27.61
N ASN A 282 6.26 -15.36 -27.67
CA ASN A 282 5.56 -14.48 -28.60
C ASN A 282 6.43 -14.24 -29.83
N GLU A 283 6.03 -14.76 -30.94
CA GLU A 283 6.74 -14.59 -32.22
C GLU A 283 6.58 -13.18 -32.79
N ASN A 284 5.55 -12.45 -32.34
CA ASN A 284 5.27 -11.08 -32.76
C ASN A 284 5.95 -10.01 -31.86
N ALA A 285 6.79 -10.41 -30.90
CA ALA A 285 7.46 -9.44 -30.04
C ALA A 285 8.42 -8.58 -30.82
N LEU A 286 8.22 -7.28 -30.82
CA LEU A 286 9.11 -6.32 -31.43
C LEU A 286 10.39 -6.15 -30.61
N PRO A 287 11.54 -5.83 -31.24
CA PRO A 287 12.74 -5.47 -30.48
C PRO A 287 12.52 -4.16 -29.72
N LEU A 288 13.37 -3.89 -28.71
CA LEU A 288 13.26 -2.65 -27.90
C LEU A 288 13.35 -1.37 -28.76
N GLY A 289 14.17 -1.39 -29.78
CA GLY A 289 14.32 -0.31 -30.75
C GLY A 289 14.02 -0.78 -32.17
N TYR A 290 13.22 -0.02 -32.87
CA TYR A 290 12.87 -0.25 -34.29
C TYR A 290 12.68 1.08 -34.99
N THR A 291 12.76 1.08 -36.30
CA THR A 291 12.51 2.27 -37.13
C THR A 291 11.16 2.18 -37.79
N THR A 292 10.50 3.32 -37.96
CA THR A 292 9.24 3.43 -38.69
C THR A 292 9.21 4.74 -39.47
N ALA A 293 8.61 4.73 -40.66
CA ALA A 293 8.30 5.91 -41.42
C ALA A 293 6.92 6.51 -41.11
N HIS A 294 6.12 5.80 -40.30
CA HIS A 294 4.75 6.19 -39.99
C HIS A 294 4.70 6.97 -38.66
N VAL A 295 4.29 8.23 -38.78
CA VAL A 295 4.12 9.14 -37.64
C VAL A 295 2.65 9.45 -37.45
N ILE A 296 2.11 9.14 -36.29
CA ILE A 296 0.76 9.51 -35.91
C ILE A 296 0.86 10.69 -34.93
N THR A 297 0.10 11.77 -35.19
CA THR A 297 0.11 12.91 -34.28
C THR A 297 -0.58 12.60 -32.98
N ARG A 298 -0.09 13.19 -31.90
CA ARG A 298 -0.71 13.07 -30.57
C ARG A 298 -2.18 13.50 -30.59
N ALA A 299 -2.50 14.55 -31.32
CA ALA A 299 -3.86 15.08 -31.44
C ALA A 299 -4.83 14.06 -32.06
N GLU A 300 -4.39 13.29 -33.06
CA GLU A 300 -5.22 12.22 -33.66
C GLU A 300 -5.32 11.01 -32.71
N TYR A 301 -4.21 10.62 -32.11
CA TYR A 301 -4.18 9.51 -31.16
C TYR A 301 -5.11 9.72 -29.95
N GLU A 302 -5.24 10.93 -29.43
CA GLU A 302 -6.12 11.23 -28.29
C GLU A 302 -7.58 11.02 -28.56
N LYS A 303 -8.03 11.17 -29.81
CA LYS A 303 -9.42 10.98 -30.24
C LYS A 303 -9.85 9.51 -30.27
N LEU A 304 -8.89 8.59 -30.31
CA LEU A 304 -9.11 7.16 -30.47
C LEU A 304 -9.61 6.53 -29.16
N SER A 305 -10.41 5.48 -29.30
CA SER A 305 -10.76 4.58 -28.18
C SER A 305 -9.51 3.86 -27.65
N SER A 306 -9.56 3.30 -26.46
CA SER A 306 -8.43 2.58 -25.86
C SER A 306 -7.96 1.39 -26.70
N LEU A 307 -8.87 0.68 -27.35
CA LEU A 307 -8.52 -0.43 -28.24
C LEU A 307 -7.85 0.07 -29.53
N GLU A 308 -8.39 1.09 -30.15
CA GLU A 308 -7.77 1.72 -31.33
C GLU A 308 -6.41 2.29 -31.00
N LYS A 309 -6.21 2.88 -29.83
CA LYS A 309 -4.91 3.33 -29.35
C LYS A 309 -3.88 2.19 -29.28
N GLN A 310 -4.29 1.03 -28.77
CA GLN A 310 -3.42 -0.16 -28.75
C GLN A 310 -3.04 -0.62 -30.14
N GLN A 311 -4.00 -0.66 -31.06
CA GLN A 311 -3.78 -1.07 -32.46
C GLN A 311 -2.91 -0.05 -33.23
N THR A 312 -3.08 1.23 -32.97
CA THR A 312 -2.30 2.33 -33.55
C THR A 312 -0.81 2.21 -33.26
N LEU A 313 -0.44 1.73 -32.07
CA LEU A 313 0.95 1.53 -31.67
C LEU A 313 1.68 0.45 -32.49
N LEU A 314 0.97 -0.40 -33.20
CA LEU A 314 1.54 -1.35 -34.18
C LEU A 314 1.71 -0.73 -35.57
N GLN A 315 1.07 0.40 -35.85
CA GLN A 315 1.08 1.03 -37.17
C GLN A 315 2.12 2.14 -37.29
N GLY A 316 2.56 2.74 -36.18
CA GLY A 316 3.52 3.82 -36.22
C GLY A 316 3.86 4.37 -34.84
N VAL A 317 4.68 5.42 -34.81
CA VAL A 317 5.08 6.13 -33.61
C VAL A 317 4.16 7.32 -33.36
N VAL A 318 3.77 7.52 -32.10
CA VAL A 318 2.95 8.68 -31.69
C VAL A 318 3.89 9.80 -31.24
N LEU A 319 3.85 10.93 -31.93
CA LEU A 319 4.68 12.11 -31.62
C LEU A 319 3.81 13.36 -31.45
N ASP A 320 4.28 14.30 -30.63
CA ASP A 320 3.60 15.58 -30.41
C ASP A 320 3.64 16.46 -31.69
N SER A 321 4.70 16.35 -32.50
CA SER A 321 4.85 17.03 -33.78
C SER A 321 5.45 16.10 -34.82
N VAL A 322 5.12 16.34 -36.10
CA VAL A 322 5.68 15.58 -37.21
C VAL A 322 7.09 16.12 -37.51
N PRO A 323 8.12 15.27 -37.58
CA PRO A 323 9.48 15.69 -37.93
C PRO A 323 9.54 16.30 -39.35
N THR A 324 10.48 17.23 -39.58
CA THR A 324 10.70 17.83 -40.88
C THR A 324 11.01 16.76 -41.94
N GLY A 325 10.32 16.83 -43.06
CA GLY A 325 10.46 15.88 -44.17
C GLY A 325 9.62 14.60 -44.03
N MET A 326 8.80 14.48 -42.97
CA MET A 326 7.84 13.40 -42.81
C MET A 326 6.41 13.92 -42.96
N THR A 327 5.47 13.01 -43.27
CA THR A 327 4.04 13.29 -43.28
C THR A 327 3.33 12.49 -42.21
N ALA A 328 2.28 13.07 -41.64
CA ALA A 328 1.46 12.35 -40.68
C ALA A 328 0.72 11.19 -41.36
N THR A 329 0.67 10.06 -40.68
CA THR A 329 -0.07 8.88 -41.10
C THR A 329 -1.38 8.81 -40.28
N THR A 330 -2.50 8.61 -40.97
CA THR A 330 -3.78 8.32 -40.32
C THR A 330 -3.85 6.82 -40.01
N PRO A 331 -4.07 6.42 -38.76
CA PRO A 331 -4.23 5.00 -38.44
C PRO A 331 -5.50 4.44 -39.06
N THR A 332 -5.43 3.18 -39.48
CA THR A 332 -6.55 2.46 -40.09
C THR A 332 -6.98 1.31 -39.19
N PHE A 333 -8.29 1.10 -39.07
CA PHE A 333 -8.87 0.05 -38.26
C PHE A 333 -9.76 -0.84 -39.13
N THR A 334 -9.64 -2.16 -38.90
CA THR A 334 -10.53 -3.10 -39.57
C THR A 334 -11.69 -3.39 -38.62
N ASP A 335 -12.86 -2.94 -39.00
CA ASP A 335 -14.11 -3.19 -38.26
C ASP A 335 -14.54 -4.64 -38.49
N LYS A 336 -13.96 -5.58 -37.78
CA LYS A 336 -14.40 -6.95 -37.72
C LYS A 336 -15.20 -7.16 -36.43
N SER A 337 -16.52 -7.12 -36.54
CA SER A 337 -17.38 -7.67 -35.50
C SER A 337 -17.10 -9.16 -35.38
N LEU A 338 -16.46 -9.58 -34.29
CA LEU A 338 -16.38 -11.01 -34.00
C LEU A 338 -17.71 -11.47 -33.44
N PRO A 339 -18.36 -12.51 -34.04
CA PRO A 339 -19.52 -13.07 -33.43
C PRO A 339 -19.17 -13.63 -32.06
N TYR A 340 -19.87 -13.24 -31.04
CA TYR A 340 -19.72 -13.78 -29.69
C TYR A 340 -21.08 -14.25 -29.16
N THR A 341 -21.05 -15.28 -28.37
CA THR A 341 -22.20 -15.76 -27.61
C THR A 341 -21.89 -15.65 -26.15
N ILE A 342 -22.75 -14.96 -25.39
CA ILE A 342 -22.66 -14.92 -23.94
C ILE A 342 -23.22 -16.25 -23.42
N VAL A 343 -22.36 -17.05 -22.77
CA VAL A 343 -22.77 -18.31 -22.17
C VAL A 343 -22.77 -18.13 -20.66
N GLY A 344 -23.96 -18.04 -20.09
CA GLY A 344 -24.19 -18.40 -18.69
C GLY A 344 -23.80 -17.40 -17.61
N ASN A 345 -24.33 -16.19 -17.67
CA ASN A 345 -24.54 -15.42 -16.45
C ASN A 345 -25.68 -14.43 -16.66
N ASP A 346 -26.77 -14.59 -15.91
CA ASP A 346 -27.96 -13.72 -16.00
C ASP A 346 -27.66 -12.27 -15.59
N ASP A 347 -26.49 -12.03 -14.96
CA ASP A 347 -26.03 -10.72 -14.54
C ASP A 347 -25.23 -9.97 -15.62
N ALA A 348 -25.02 -10.57 -16.79
CA ALA A 348 -24.28 -9.93 -17.88
C ALA A 348 -25.22 -9.14 -18.77
N ALA A 349 -25.02 -7.85 -18.91
CA ALA A 349 -25.73 -6.99 -19.83
C ALA A 349 -24.83 -6.52 -20.98
N VAL A 350 -25.42 -6.45 -22.19
CA VAL A 350 -24.76 -5.87 -23.36
C VAL A 350 -25.46 -4.57 -23.71
N GLU A 351 -24.76 -3.46 -23.61
CA GLU A 351 -25.26 -2.15 -23.99
C GLU A 351 -24.44 -1.63 -25.18
N GLY A 352 -25.07 -1.61 -26.35
CA GLY A 352 -24.36 -1.29 -27.60
C GLY A 352 -23.24 -2.28 -27.90
N GLN A 353 -22.00 -1.81 -28.00
CA GLN A 353 -20.77 -2.64 -28.21
C GLN A 353 -20.00 -2.95 -26.93
N LYS A 354 -20.55 -2.62 -25.75
CA LYS A 354 -19.91 -2.84 -24.45
C LYS A 354 -20.58 -3.98 -23.70
N LEU A 355 -19.77 -4.92 -23.24
CA LEU A 355 -20.18 -5.98 -22.32
C LEU A 355 -19.94 -5.49 -20.89
N HIS A 356 -20.99 -5.40 -20.09
CA HIS A 356 -20.93 -5.14 -18.65
C HIS A 356 -21.22 -6.47 -17.93
N ILE A 357 -20.27 -6.88 -17.06
CA ILE A 357 -20.37 -8.10 -16.25
C ILE A 357 -20.38 -7.70 -14.78
#